data_20cb19d47b097ad9c5ae2ae3824c4956
#
_entry.id   20cb19d47b097ad9c5ae2ae3824c4956
#
_cell.length_a   1.000
_cell.length_b   1.000
_cell.length_c   1.000
_cell.angle_alpha   90.00
_cell.angle_beta   90.00
_cell.angle_gamma   90.00
#
_symmetry.space_group_name_H-M   'P 1'
#
loop_
_entity.id
_entity.type
_entity.pdbx_description
1 polymer ?
#
loop_
_entity_poly.entity_id
_entity_poly.type
_entity_poly.pdbx_seq_one_letter_code
_entity_poly.pdbx_strand_id
1 'polypeptide(L)'
;MASFTPEVIGYLGFFPITNTLLDTLFVDTLLVGGTFAVTKNLSLVPQKAQNAVEALLETFYDLTTSVAQNRAAKIFPYFMTFFLFILLANWSGLLPGVGTIGFFYHHGEEKEFTPLLRAATSDINTTLALAIISAIATHILSIQITGIKDYISRYLSLNPLNLFIGILEIISEITKVISLSFRLFGNIFAGEILLVTISGIFAFLFPLPFMLLEVIVGVVQALVFGMLTMAFMAIMTTPHHHKEGVEDPRTK
;
A
#
# COMPACT_ATOMS: atom_id res chain seq x y z
N MET A 1 -6.26 -11.17 -24.06
CA MET A 1 -4.87 -10.78 -23.67
C MET A 1 -4.95 -9.94 -22.40
N ALA A 2 -4.06 -10.11 -21.42
CA ALA A 2 -4.03 -9.20 -20.27
C ALA A 2 -3.71 -7.79 -20.75
N SER A 3 -4.61 -6.83 -20.54
CA SER A 3 -4.44 -5.43 -20.93
C SER A 3 -3.71 -4.66 -19.85
N PHE A 4 -2.81 -3.74 -20.19
CA PHE A 4 -2.17 -2.82 -19.23
C PHE A 4 -3.15 -1.81 -18.63
N THR A 5 -4.22 -1.51 -19.36
CA THR A 5 -5.23 -0.54 -18.94
C THR A 5 -6.43 -1.26 -18.31
N PRO A 6 -7.00 -0.70 -17.22
CA PRO A 6 -8.24 -1.24 -16.65
C PRO A 6 -9.38 -1.10 -17.66
N GLU A 7 -10.23 -2.12 -17.73
CA GLU A 7 -11.37 -2.16 -18.63
C GLU A 7 -12.53 -1.36 -18.04
N VAL A 8 -13.17 -0.53 -18.89
CA VAL A 8 -14.31 0.29 -18.50
C VAL A 8 -15.57 -0.54 -18.60
N ILE A 9 -16.24 -0.76 -17.46
CA ILE A 9 -17.51 -1.51 -17.37
C ILE A 9 -18.73 -0.59 -17.61
N GLY A 10 -18.61 0.70 -17.26
CA GLY A 10 -19.72 1.63 -17.40
C GLY A 10 -19.28 3.08 -17.14
N TYR A 11 -20.21 4.01 -17.33
CA TYR A 11 -20.00 5.43 -17.09
C TYR A 11 -21.02 5.97 -16.10
N LEU A 12 -20.58 6.62 -15.04
CA LEU A 12 -21.42 7.40 -14.15
C LEU A 12 -21.25 8.90 -14.52
N GLY A 13 -22.03 9.37 -15.51
CA GLY A 13 -21.82 10.70 -16.10
C GLY A 13 -20.50 10.77 -16.86
N PHE A 14 -19.55 11.59 -16.40
CA PHE A 14 -18.21 11.72 -16.99
C PHE A 14 -17.17 10.76 -16.39
N PHE A 15 -17.53 10.00 -15.35
CA PHE A 15 -16.58 9.14 -14.64
C PHE A 15 -16.65 7.70 -15.16
N PRO A 16 -15.55 7.14 -15.71
CA PRO A 16 -15.51 5.75 -16.13
C PRO A 16 -15.44 4.85 -14.90
N ILE A 17 -16.35 3.88 -14.81
CA ILE A 17 -16.30 2.83 -13.80
C ILE A 17 -15.49 1.68 -14.38
N THR A 18 -14.31 1.44 -13.80
CA THR A 18 -13.41 0.37 -14.19
C THR A 18 -13.59 -0.87 -13.31
N ASN A 19 -13.17 -2.03 -13.82
CA ASN A 19 -13.16 -3.29 -13.07
C ASN A 19 -12.25 -3.21 -11.83
N THR A 20 -11.14 -2.48 -11.89
CA THR A 20 -10.23 -2.24 -10.75
C THR A 20 -10.86 -1.34 -9.68
N LEU A 21 -11.69 -0.36 -10.07
CA LEU A 21 -12.45 0.48 -9.13
C LEU A 21 -13.48 -0.34 -8.36
N LEU A 22 -14.17 -1.26 -9.03
CA LEU A 22 -15.13 -2.16 -8.37
C LEU A 22 -14.42 -3.09 -7.37
N ASP A 23 -13.25 -3.60 -7.73
CA ASP A 23 -12.44 -4.42 -6.82
C ASP A 23 -11.97 -3.60 -5.60
N THR A 24 -11.55 -2.35 -5.79
CA THR A 24 -11.18 -1.44 -4.70
C THR A 24 -12.35 -1.25 -3.73
N LEU A 25 -13.56 -0.98 -4.23
CA LEU A 25 -14.76 -0.83 -3.41
C LEU A 25 -15.15 -2.13 -2.69
N PHE A 26 -14.95 -3.27 -3.33
CA PHE A 26 -15.15 -4.58 -2.72
C PHE A 26 -14.19 -4.79 -1.54
N VAL A 27 -12.90 -4.54 -1.74
CA VAL A 27 -11.86 -4.64 -0.70
C VAL A 27 -12.13 -3.67 0.46
N ASP A 28 -12.50 -2.41 0.17
CA ASP A 28 -12.86 -1.42 1.19
C ASP A 28 -14.07 -1.87 2.01
N THR A 29 -15.09 -2.40 1.36
CA THR A 29 -16.29 -2.92 2.03
C THR A 29 -15.94 -4.10 2.93
N LEU A 30 -15.06 -4.98 2.48
CA LEU A 30 -14.59 -6.14 3.23
C LEU A 30 -13.77 -5.72 4.45
N LEU A 31 -12.88 -4.73 4.29
CA LEU A 31 -12.08 -4.17 5.39
C LEU A 31 -12.96 -3.50 6.45
N VAL A 32 -13.82 -2.60 6.03
CA VAL A 32 -14.70 -1.85 6.95
C VAL A 32 -15.67 -2.82 7.64
N GLY A 33 -16.28 -3.72 6.88
CA GLY A 33 -17.20 -4.73 7.43
C GLY A 33 -16.50 -5.70 8.38
N GLY A 34 -15.31 -6.17 8.04
CA GLY A 34 -14.49 -7.05 8.90
C GLY A 34 -14.07 -6.35 10.19
N THR A 35 -13.61 -5.11 10.10
CA THR A 35 -13.24 -4.30 11.26
C THR A 35 -14.45 -4.08 12.17
N PHE A 36 -15.60 -3.71 11.60
CA PHE A 36 -16.84 -3.54 12.35
C PHE A 36 -17.31 -4.82 13.03
N ALA A 37 -17.23 -5.97 12.34
CA ALA A 37 -17.61 -7.27 12.89
C ALA A 37 -16.72 -7.67 14.09
N VAL A 38 -15.42 -7.42 14.00
CA VAL A 38 -14.46 -7.71 15.09
C VAL A 38 -14.64 -6.76 16.27
N THR A 39 -14.87 -5.47 16.01
CA THR A 39 -14.94 -4.45 17.08
C THR A 39 -16.29 -4.38 17.77
N LYS A 40 -17.37 -4.90 17.16
CA LYS A 40 -18.74 -4.83 17.71
C LYS A 40 -18.91 -5.53 19.05
N ASN A 41 -18.21 -6.64 19.28
CA ASN A 41 -18.37 -7.51 20.45
C ASN A 41 -17.04 -7.76 21.19
N LEU A 42 -16.28 -6.69 21.44
CA LEU A 42 -15.03 -6.80 22.21
C LEU A 42 -15.35 -7.17 23.66
N SER A 43 -14.71 -8.23 24.17
CA SER A 43 -14.83 -8.69 25.55
C SER A 43 -13.48 -8.68 26.24
N LEU A 44 -13.48 -8.46 27.58
CA LEU A 44 -12.28 -8.47 28.42
C LEU A 44 -11.58 -9.85 28.42
N VAL A 45 -12.36 -10.93 28.22
CA VAL A 45 -11.83 -12.28 28.01
C VAL A 45 -12.03 -12.61 26.53
N PRO A 46 -10.95 -12.51 25.70
CA PRO A 46 -11.08 -12.62 24.26
C PRO A 46 -11.50 -14.03 23.83
N GLN A 47 -12.46 -14.12 22.89
CA GLN A 47 -12.80 -15.34 22.20
C GLN A 47 -11.73 -15.67 21.14
N LYS A 48 -11.74 -16.88 20.59
CA LYS A 48 -10.70 -17.35 19.66
C LYS A 48 -10.43 -16.40 18.48
N ALA A 49 -11.48 -15.82 17.88
CA ALA A 49 -11.34 -14.89 16.77
C ALA A 49 -10.71 -13.55 17.20
N GLN A 50 -11.17 -12.98 18.32
CA GLN A 50 -10.62 -11.76 18.90
C GLN A 50 -9.16 -11.96 19.27
N ASN A 51 -8.83 -13.08 19.94
CA ASN A 51 -7.45 -13.41 20.32
C ASN A 51 -6.50 -13.53 19.12
N ALA A 52 -6.97 -14.11 18.01
CA ALA A 52 -6.15 -14.21 16.79
C ALA A 52 -5.86 -12.83 16.19
N VAL A 53 -6.86 -11.93 16.15
CA VAL A 53 -6.68 -10.56 15.66
C VAL A 53 -5.79 -9.74 16.59
N GLU A 54 -5.98 -9.85 17.90
CA GLU A 54 -5.15 -9.18 18.91
C GLU A 54 -3.69 -9.63 18.81
N ALA A 55 -3.43 -10.93 18.71
CA ALA A 55 -2.08 -11.47 18.57
C ALA A 55 -1.39 -10.97 17.27
N LEU A 56 -2.14 -10.86 16.16
CA LEU A 56 -1.64 -10.30 14.92
C LEU A 56 -1.31 -8.81 15.08
N LEU A 57 -2.21 -8.03 15.68
CA LEU A 57 -2.01 -6.61 15.93
C LEU A 57 -0.82 -6.35 16.86
N GLU A 58 -0.69 -7.15 17.93
CA GLU A 58 0.43 -7.07 18.89
C GLU A 58 1.77 -7.35 18.20
N THR A 59 1.86 -8.41 17.39
CA THR A 59 3.06 -8.76 16.64
C THR A 59 3.50 -7.61 15.73
N PHE A 60 2.56 -7.01 15.00
CA PHE A 60 2.88 -5.88 14.11
C PHE A 60 3.11 -4.56 14.87
N TYR A 61 2.50 -4.40 16.03
CA TYR A 61 2.78 -3.25 16.89
C TYR A 61 4.19 -3.30 17.46
N ASP A 62 4.65 -4.48 17.88
CA ASP A 62 6.02 -4.69 18.36
C ASP A 62 7.04 -4.44 17.23
N LEU A 63 6.74 -4.91 16.01
CA LEU A 63 7.52 -4.59 14.83
C LEU A 63 7.59 -3.07 14.59
N THR A 64 6.46 -2.39 14.70
CA THR A 64 6.41 -0.92 14.55
C THR A 64 7.20 -0.22 15.64
N THR A 65 7.14 -0.72 16.87
CA THR A 65 7.87 -0.17 18.01
C THR A 65 9.37 -0.32 17.84
N SER A 66 9.85 -1.43 17.25
CA SER A 66 11.27 -1.63 16.96
C SER A 66 11.83 -0.60 15.97
N VAL A 67 11.01 -0.12 15.05
CA VAL A 67 11.41 0.86 14.01
C VAL A 67 11.14 2.30 14.45
N ALA A 68 9.95 2.58 14.98
CA ALA A 68 9.46 3.93 15.24
C ALA A 68 9.58 4.37 16.70
N GLN A 69 9.94 3.46 17.62
CA GLN A 69 10.13 3.71 19.05
C GLN A 69 8.91 4.47 19.67
N ASN A 70 9.14 5.59 20.32
CA ASN A 70 8.10 6.39 20.99
C ASN A 70 7.00 6.92 20.07
N ARG A 71 7.13 6.79 18.74
CA ARG A 71 6.16 7.25 17.74
C ARG A 71 5.32 6.11 17.16
N ALA A 72 5.57 4.88 17.61
CA ALA A 72 4.89 3.68 17.12
C ALA A 72 3.37 3.82 17.17
N ALA A 73 2.79 4.33 18.25
CA ALA A 73 1.35 4.51 18.39
C ALA A 73 0.70 5.41 17.34
N LYS A 74 1.46 6.38 16.78
CA LYS A 74 0.97 7.30 15.74
C LYS A 74 1.18 6.73 14.33
N ILE A 75 2.20 5.91 14.13
CA ILE A 75 2.59 5.36 12.82
C ILE A 75 1.86 4.03 12.55
N PHE A 76 1.63 3.23 13.57
CA PHE A 76 1.01 1.90 13.46
C PHE A 76 -0.32 1.86 12.70
N PRO A 77 -1.29 2.79 12.90
CA PRO A 77 -2.52 2.77 12.15
C PRO A 77 -2.32 2.90 10.63
N TYR A 78 -1.37 3.73 10.19
CA TYR A 78 -1.03 3.88 8.78
C TYR A 78 -0.42 2.60 8.22
N PHE A 79 0.55 2.02 8.94
CA PHE A 79 1.17 0.76 8.55
C PHE A 79 0.13 -0.35 8.38
N MET A 80 -0.74 -0.56 9.37
CA MET A 80 -1.77 -1.61 9.33
C MET A 80 -2.80 -1.38 8.22
N THR A 81 -3.19 -0.13 8.00
CA THR A 81 -4.16 0.19 6.93
C THR A 81 -3.58 -0.13 5.56
N PHE A 82 -2.36 0.31 5.25
CA PHE A 82 -1.72 -0.02 3.97
C PHE A 82 -1.47 -1.52 3.83
N PHE A 83 -0.99 -2.17 4.88
CA PHE A 83 -0.71 -3.60 4.86
C PHE A 83 -1.98 -4.42 4.56
N LEU A 84 -3.05 -4.20 5.33
CA LEU A 84 -4.29 -4.96 5.17
C LEU A 84 -4.98 -4.66 3.84
N PHE A 85 -5.02 -3.39 3.42
CA PHE A 85 -5.63 -3.02 2.14
C PHE A 85 -4.90 -3.68 0.97
N ILE A 86 -3.57 -3.55 0.91
CA ILE A 86 -2.77 -4.12 -0.18
C ILE A 86 -2.82 -5.65 -0.16
N LEU A 87 -2.80 -6.26 1.03
CA LEU A 87 -2.92 -7.72 1.17
C LEU A 87 -4.22 -8.23 0.56
N LEU A 88 -5.34 -7.62 0.94
CA LEU A 88 -6.65 -8.02 0.43
C LEU A 88 -6.82 -7.69 -1.06
N ALA A 89 -6.31 -6.54 -1.51
CA ALA A 89 -6.33 -6.17 -2.92
C ALA A 89 -5.46 -7.09 -3.81
N ASN A 90 -4.34 -7.62 -3.27
CA ASN A 90 -3.55 -8.62 -3.98
C ASN A 90 -4.26 -9.98 -4.03
N TRP A 91 -4.94 -10.37 -2.95
CA TRP A 91 -5.62 -11.65 -2.87
C TRP A 91 -6.99 -11.65 -3.57
N SER A 92 -7.65 -10.51 -3.73
CA SER A 92 -8.93 -10.41 -4.44
C SER A 92 -8.81 -10.96 -5.87
N GLY A 93 -7.73 -10.63 -6.58
CA GLY A 93 -7.48 -11.14 -7.92
C GLY A 93 -7.21 -12.65 -8.02
N LEU A 94 -6.80 -13.29 -6.91
CA LEU A 94 -6.52 -14.73 -6.85
C LEU A 94 -7.76 -15.56 -6.49
N LEU A 95 -8.87 -14.92 -6.11
CA LEU A 95 -10.09 -15.64 -5.78
C LEU A 95 -10.61 -16.40 -7.00
N PRO A 96 -10.88 -17.71 -6.84
CA PRO A 96 -11.40 -18.51 -7.94
C PRO A 96 -12.75 -17.95 -8.42
N GLY A 97 -12.85 -17.65 -9.71
CA GLY A 97 -14.05 -17.08 -10.30
C GLY A 97 -13.98 -15.59 -10.64
N VAL A 98 -13.05 -14.83 -10.07
CA VAL A 98 -12.90 -13.37 -10.34
C VAL A 98 -12.72 -13.08 -11.83
N GLY A 99 -11.88 -13.82 -12.53
CA GLY A 99 -11.67 -13.67 -13.98
C GLY A 99 -12.75 -14.33 -14.86
N THR A 100 -13.73 -15.04 -14.29
CA THR A 100 -14.77 -15.77 -15.06
C THR A 100 -16.14 -15.12 -14.99
N ILE A 101 -16.38 -14.22 -14.03
CA ILE A 101 -17.61 -13.46 -13.87
C ILE A 101 -17.43 -12.11 -14.55
N GLY A 102 -18.17 -11.86 -15.63
CA GLY A 102 -18.07 -10.62 -16.40
C GLY A 102 -19.17 -10.45 -17.41
N PHE A 103 -19.05 -9.41 -18.20
CA PHE A 103 -19.99 -9.07 -19.26
C PHE A 103 -19.33 -9.21 -20.63
N PHE A 104 -20.14 -9.57 -21.63
CA PHE A 104 -19.71 -9.53 -23.02
C PHE A 104 -20.09 -8.19 -23.62
N TYR A 105 -19.12 -7.41 -24.00
CA TYR A 105 -19.32 -6.18 -24.76
C TYR A 105 -19.15 -6.46 -26.25
N HIS A 106 -19.99 -5.84 -27.06
CA HIS A 106 -19.91 -5.89 -28.52
C HIS A 106 -19.20 -4.62 -29.00
N HIS A 107 -17.95 -4.78 -29.46
CA HIS A 107 -17.25 -3.75 -30.22
C HIS A 107 -17.27 -4.15 -31.70
N GLY A 108 -18.32 -3.72 -32.44
CA GLY A 108 -18.50 -4.15 -33.81
C GLY A 108 -18.88 -5.62 -33.93
N GLU A 109 -18.15 -6.41 -34.70
CA GLU A 109 -18.39 -7.85 -34.91
C GLU A 109 -17.68 -8.75 -33.86
N GLU A 110 -16.79 -8.21 -33.02
CA GLU A 110 -16.05 -8.96 -32.03
C GLU A 110 -16.76 -8.90 -30.66
N LYS A 111 -16.89 -10.08 -30.02
CA LYS A 111 -17.36 -10.21 -28.64
C LYS A 111 -16.14 -10.23 -27.73
N GLU A 112 -15.95 -9.17 -26.97
CA GLU A 112 -14.90 -9.10 -25.97
C GLU A 112 -15.48 -9.40 -24.58
N PHE A 113 -14.85 -10.32 -23.83
CA PHE A 113 -15.24 -10.65 -22.48
C PHE A 113 -14.47 -9.74 -21.50
N THR A 114 -15.21 -8.94 -20.75
CA THR A 114 -14.67 -8.05 -19.72
C THR A 114 -15.00 -8.59 -18.35
N PRO A 115 -14.00 -9.00 -17.54
CA PRO A 115 -14.23 -9.47 -16.17
C PRO A 115 -14.74 -8.32 -15.29
N LEU A 116 -15.67 -8.64 -14.39
CA LEU A 116 -16.29 -7.68 -13.49
C LEU A 116 -15.32 -7.15 -12.44
N LEU A 117 -14.45 -8.01 -11.94
CA LEU A 117 -13.44 -7.70 -10.93
C LEU A 117 -12.05 -8.03 -11.50
N ARG A 118 -11.10 -7.18 -11.18
CA ARG A 118 -9.69 -7.36 -11.47
C ARG A 118 -8.90 -6.80 -10.30
N ALA A 119 -7.82 -7.48 -9.88
CA ALA A 119 -6.98 -7.03 -8.76
C ALA A 119 -6.69 -5.52 -8.85
N ALA A 120 -7.10 -4.75 -7.86
CA ALA A 120 -6.92 -3.30 -7.85
C ALA A 120 -5.45 -2.89 -8.00
N THR A 121 -4.54 -3.71 -7.47
CA THR A 121 -3.08 -3.50 -7.52
C THR A 121 -2.44 -3.86 -8.86
N SER A 122 -3.17 -4.49 -9.78
CA SER A 122 -2.72 -4.70 -11.17
C SER A 122 -2.93 -3.48 -12.08
N ASP A 123 -3.45 -2.37 -11.51
CA ASP A 123 -3.57 -1.07 -12.18
C ASP A 123 -2.53 -0.08 -11.63
N ILE A 124 -1.72 0.49 -12.53
CA ILE A 124 -0.69 1.47 -12.17
C ILE A 124 -1.28 2.74 -11.54
N ASN A 125 -2.50 3.15 -11.94
CA ASN A 125 -3.15 4.32 -11.37
C ASN A 125 -3.49 4.09 -9.89
N THR A 126 -3.97 2.91 -9.54
CA THR A 126 -4.28 2.52 -8.16
C THR A 126 -3.01 2.46 -7.30
N THR A 127 -1.95 1.82 -7.81
CA THR A 127 -0.69 1.71 -7.07
C THR A 127 0.02 3.04 -6.93
N LEU A 128 -0.06 3.92 -7.93
CA LEU A 128 0.47 5.28 -7.86
C LEU A 128 -0.34 6.13 -6.87
N ALA A 129 -1.67 6.01 -6.87
CA ALA A 129 -2.52 6.69 -5.89
C ALA A 129 -2.17 6.28 -4.45
N LEU A 130 -2.00 4.97 -4.18
CA LEU A 130 -1.56 4.46 -2.87
C LEU A 130 -0.19 5.01 -2.46
N ALA A 131 0.77 5.06 -3.38
CA ALA A 131 2.10 5.60 -3.11
C ALA A 131 2.06 7.11 -2.81
N ILE A 132 1.24 7.88 -3.54
CA ILE A 132 1.03 9.32 -3.29
C ILE A 132 0.34 9.53 -1.94
N ILE A 133 -0.70 8.76 -1.60
CA ILE A 133 -1.38 8.84 -0.30
C ILE A 133 -0.41 8.53 0.83
N SER A 134 0.45 7.51 0.66
CA SER A 134 1.51 7.18 1.63
C SER A 134 2.49 8.34 1.84
N ALA A 135 2.93 8.99 0.76
CA ALA A 135 3.81 10.16 0.83
C ALA A 135 3.12 11.33 1.52
N ILE A 136 1.89 11.68 1.14
CA ILE A 136 1.10 12.76 1.77
C ILE A 136 0.91 12.48 3.27
N ALA A 137 0.53 11.26 3.63
CA ALA A 137 0.36 10.87 5.03
C ALA A 137 1.66 11.00 5.83
N THR A 138 2.80 10.64 5.22
CA THR A 138 4.14 10.80 5.81
C THR A 138 4.45 12.27 6.09
N HIS A 139 4.19 13.16 5.13
CA HIS A 139 4.42 14.60 5.29
C HIS A 139 3.50 15.23 6.33
N ILE A 140 2.20 14.89 6.31
CA ILE A 140 1.24 15.37 7.32
C ILE A 140 1.67 14.94 8.72
N LEU A 141 2.02 13.67 8.90
CA LEU A 141 2.46 13.14 10.19
C LEU A 141 3.78 13.81 10.65
N SER A 142 4.71 14.04 9.72
CA SER A 142 5.95 14.75 10.01
C SER A 142 5.67 16.17 10.53
N ILE A 143 4.83 16.94 9.86
CA ILE A 143 4.44 18.30 10.27
C ILE A 143 3.75 18.30 11.64
N GLN A 144 2.91 17.32 11.91
CA GLN A 144 2.21 17.20 13.20
C GLN A 144 3.15 16.88 14.39
N ILE A 145 4.24 16.17 14.14
CA ILE A 145 5.16 15.72 15.20
C ILE A 145 6.33 16.70 15.36
N THR A 146 6.95 17.16 14.28
CA THR A 146 8.14 18.02 14.33
C THR A 146 7.79 19.51 14.29
N GLY A 147 6.60 19.85 13.79
CA GLY A 147 6.19 21.23 13.57
C GLY A 147 6.64 21.76 12.20
N ILE A 148 5.90 22.79 11.73
CA ILE A 148 6.09 23.34 10.38
C ILE A 148 7.46 24.00 10.17
N LYS A 149 8.02 24.61 11.22
CA LYS A 149 9.33 25.29 11.15
C LYS A 149 10.45 24.30 10.90
N ASP A 150 10.51 23.22 11.70
CA ASP A 150 11.53 22.18 11.57
C ASP A 150 11.35 21.41 10.26
N TYR A 151 10.11 21.19 9.83
CA TYR A 151 9.80 20.57 8.55
C TYR A 151 10.34 21.38 7.36
N ILE A 152 10.09 22.70 7.32
CA ILE A 152 10.57 23.58 6.25
C ILE A 152 12.09 23.72 6.29
N SER A 153 12.70 23.81 7.49
CA SER A 153 14.15 23.94 7.64
C SER A 153 14.93 22.74 7.10
N ARG A 154 14.28 21.58 6.98
CA ARG A 154 14.84 20.36 6.38
C ARG A 154 15.12 20.55 4.88
N TYR A 155 14.24 21.23 4.16
CA TYR A 155 14.33 21.44 2.71
C TYR A 155 14.97 22.76 2.33
N LEU A 156 14.72 23.82 3.12
CA LEU A 156 15.17 25.18 2.86
C LEU A 156 16.07 25.66 4.00
N SER A 157 17.37 25.67 3.75
CA SER A 157 18.37 26.25 4.66
C SER A 157 19.18 27.31 3.94
N LEU A 158 19.56 28.37 4.66
CA LEU A 158 20.42 29.43 4.15
C LEU A 158 21.87 28.96 3.90
N ASN A 159 22.26 27.84 4.50
CA ASN A 159 23.57 27.25 4.26
C ASN A 159 23.59 26.48 2.93
N PRO A 160 24.54 26.75 2.02
CA PRO A 160 24.56 26.12 0.69
C PRO A 160 24.69 24.60 0.73
N LEU A 161 25.37 24.05 1.74
CA LEU A 161 25.52 22.62 1.96
C LEU A 161 24.18 21.97 2.35
N ASN A 162 23.45 22.59 3.27
CA ASN A 162 22.14 22.11 3.72
C ASN A 162 21.07 22.28 2.63
N LEU A 163 21.16 23.33 1.80
CA LEU A 163 20.30 23.51 0.65
C LEU A 163 20.48 22.39 -0.38
N PHE A 164 21.73 22.00 -0.64
CA PHE A 164 22.03 20.87 -1.53
C PHE A 164 21.44 19.56 -1.01
N ILE A 165 21.56 19.29 0.30
CA ILE A 165 20.95 18.13 0.95
C ILE A 165 19.42 18.17 0.82
N GLY A 166 18.79 19.34 1.01
CA GLY A 166 17.34 19.51 0.86
C GLY A 166 16.86 19.20 -0.57
N ILE A 167 17.60 19.59 -1.60
CA ILE A 167 17.29 19.24 -2.99
C ILE A 167 17.38 17.73 -3.21
N LEU A 168 18.41 17.07 -2.68
CA LEU A 168 18.54 15.62 -2.76
C LEU A 168 17.39 14.90 -2.03
N GLU A 169 16.90 15.46 -0.92
CA GLU A 169 15.76 14.92 -0.18
C GLU A 169 14.48 15.01 -1.01
N ILE A 170 14.22 16.12 -1.71
CA ILE A 170 13.07 16.25 -2.64
C ILE A 170 13.13 15.20 -3.77
N ILE A 171 14.30 15.03 -4.39
CA ILE A 171 14.51 14.01 -5.44
C ILE A 171 14.24 12.60 -4.85
N SER A 172 14.74 12.35 -3.64
CA SER A 172 14.51 11.08 -2.94
C SER A 172 13.02 10.82 -2.70
N GLU A 173 12.24 11.83 -2.29
CA GLU A 173 10.79 11.68 -2.08
C GLU A 173 10.05 11.28 -3.37
N ILE A 174 10.35 11.94 -4.49
CA ILE A 174 9.78 11.59 -5.79
C ILE A 174 10.15 10.16 -6.17
N THR A 175 11.41 9.80 -6.00
CA THR A 175 11.93 8.46 -6.33
C THR A 175 11.27 7.38 -5.47
N LYS A 176 11.00 7.64 -4.19
CA LYS A 176 10.28 6.73 -3.28
C LYS A 176 8.87 6.41 -3.79
N VAL A 177 8.11 7.45 -4.15
CA VAL A 177 6.73 7.29 -4.67
C VAL A 177 6.74 6.42 -5.94
N ILE A 178 7.62 6.74 -6.88
CA ILE A 178 7.75 5.99 -8.13
C ILE A 178 8.14 4.54 -7.84
N SER A 179 9.17 4.33 -7.02
CA SER A 179 9.67 2.98 -6.69
C SER A 179 8.62 2.13 -5.99
N LEU A 180 7.86 2.72 -5.06
CA LEU A 180 6.82 2.02 -4.31
C LEU A 180 5.67 1.57 -5.23
N SER A 181 5.21 2.49 -6.11
CA SER A 181 4.14 2.22 -7.08
C SER A 181 4.54 1.14 -8.09
N PHE A 182 5.69 1.31 -8.75
CA PHE A 182 6.14 0.34 -9.76
C PHE A 182 6.45 -1.04 -9.18
N ARG A 183 6.94 -1.11 -7.96
CA ARG A 183 7.19 -2.39 -7.29
C ARG A 183 5.91 -3.15 -7.03
N LEU A 184 4.87 -2.46 -6.50
CA LEU A 184 3.58 -3.06 -6.22
C LEU A 184 2.90 -3.51 -7.53
N PHE A 185 2.78 -2.60 -8.49
CA PHE A 185 2.20 -2.86 -9.81
C PHE A 185 2.94 -4.00 -10.54
N GLY A 186 4.27 -3.89 -10.64
CA GLY A 186 5.07 -4.81 -11.44
C GLY A 186 5.00 -6.26 -10.96
N ASN A 187 4.99 -6.49 -9.64
CA ASN A 187 4.89 -7.84 -9.09
C ASN A 187 3.52 -8.47 -9.39
N ILE A 188 2.42 -7.75 -9.13
CA ILE A 188 1.07 -8.29 -9.30
C ILE A 188 0.71 -8.44 -10.78
N PHE A 189 1.06 -7.44 -11.60
CA PHE A 189 0.82 -7.51 -13.04
C PHE A 189 1.62 -8.63 -13.72
N ALA A 190 2.89 -8.81 -13.33
CA ALA A 190 3.71 -9.92 -13.85
C ALA A 190 3.13 -11.29 -13.47
N GLY A 191 2.63 -11.44 -12.24
CA GLY A 191 1.94 -12.64 -11.79
C GLY A 191 0.65 -12.91 -12.56
N GLU A 192 -0.18 -11.88 -12.78
CA GLU A 192 -1.41 -11.99 -13.59
C GLU A 192 -1.10 -12.49 -15.02
N ILE A 193 -0.09 -11.92 -15.69
CA ILE A 193 0.34 -12.35 -17.02
C ILE A 193 0.84 -13.80 -16.99
N LEU A 194 1.64 -14.15 -15.99
CA LEU A 194 2.18 -15.50 -15.83
C LEU A 194 1.06 -16.52 -15.69
N LEU A 195 0.07 -16.26 -14.82
CA LEU A 195 -1.07 -17.15 -14.59
C LEU A 195 -1.91 -17.30 -15.86
N VAL A 196 -2.22 -16.21 -16.57
CA VAL A 196 -2.98 -16.25 -17.82
C VAL A 196 -2.23 -17.07 -18.90
N THR A 197 -0.92 -16.86 -19.02
CA THR A 197 -0.09 -17.56 -20.02
C THR A 197 -0.01 -19.05 -19.74
N ILE A 198 0.23 -19.44 -18.49
CA ILE A 198 0.33 -20.84 -18.10
C ILE A 198 -1.01 -21.56 -18.19
N SER A 199 -2.10 -20.90 -17.80
CA SER A 199 -3.46 -21.44 -17.91
C SER A 199 -3.87 -21.68 -19.38
N GLY A 200 -3.34 -20.88 -20.31
CA GLY A 200 -3.54 -21.08 -21.75
C GLY A 200 -2.83 -22.31 -22.32
N ILE A 201 -1.74 -22.76 -21.71
CA ILE A 201 -0.96 -23.93 -22.16
C ILE A 201 -1.44 -25.20 -21.44
N PHE A 202 -1.63 -25.15 -20.14
CA PHE A 202 -2.02 -26.28 -19.28
C PHE A 202 -3.13 -25.85 -18.30
N ALA A 203 -4.37 -26.12 -18.67
CA ALA A 203 -5.55 -25.51 -18.05
C ALA A 203 -5.79 -25.83 -16.55
N PHE A 204 -5.26 -26.91 -15.97
CA PHE A 204 -5.74 -27.34 -14.64
C PHE A 204 -4.64 -27.50 -13.56
N LEU A 205 -3.60 -28.25 -13.80
CA LEU A 205 -2.63 -28.60 -12.74
C LEU A 205 -1.47 -27.63 -12.61
N PHE A 206 -1.00 -27.09 -13.72
CA PHE A 206 0.17 -26.20 -13.78
C PHE A 206 -0.04 -24.81 -13.17
N PRO A 207 -1.23 -24.15 -13.22
CA PRO A 207 -1.43 -22.87 -12.56
C PRO A 207 -1.39 -22.92 -11.04
N LEU A 208 -1.68 -24.06 -10.38
CA LEU A 208 -1.79 -24.17 -8.93
C LEU A 208 -0.50 -23.77 -8.17
N PRO A 209 0.69 -24.25 -8.53
CA PRO A 209 1.94 -23.84 -7.89
C PRO A 209 2.20 -22.34 -8.04
N PHE A 210 1.84 -21.73 -9.18
CA PHE A 210 2.03 -20.31 -9.44
C PHE A 210 1.02 -19.46 -8.68
N MET A 211 -0.24 -19.90 -8.54
CA MET A 211 -1.20 -19.25 -7.64
C MET A 211 -0.72 -19.25 -6.19
N LEU A 212 -0.15 -20.37 -5.71
CA LEU A 212 0.41 -20.44 -4.36
C LEU A 212 1.60 -19.47 -4.21
N LEU A 213 2.48 -19.41 -5.21
CA LEU A 213 3.58 -18.44 -5.24
C LEU A 213 3.04 -17.01 -5.16
N GLU A 214 1.98 -16.68 -5.92
CA GLU A 214 1.41 -15.34 -5.98
C GLU A 214 0.72 -14.94 -4.67
N VAL A 215 0.11 -15.89 -3.95
CA VAL A 215 -0.38 -15.68 -2.58
C VAL A 215 0.77 -15.22 -1.67
N ILE A 216 1.91 -15.90 -1.72
CA ILE A 216 3.09 -15.56 -0.90
C ILE A 216 3.66 -14.21 -1.32
N VAL A 217 3.83 -13.97 -2.62
CA VAL A 217 4.31 -12.68 -3.17
C VAL A 217 3.39 -11.55 -2.76
N GLY A 218 2.06 -11.75 -2.78
CA GLY A 218 1.06 -10.78 -2.34
C GLY A 218 1.23 -10.37 -0.88
N VAL A 219 1.48 -11.33 0.02
CA VAL A 219 1.78 -11.06 1.45
C VAL A 219 3.08 -10.28 1.60
N VAL A 220 4.15 -10.76 0.98
CA VAL A 220 5.47 -10.12 1.05
C VAL A 220 5.41 -8.70 0.53
N GLN A 221 4.71 -8.46 -0.58
CA GLN A 221 4.58 -7.15 -1.18
C GLN A 221 3.79 -6.17 -0.31
N ALA A 222 2.68 -6.62 0.28
CA ALA A 222 1.91 -5.83 1.24
C ALA A 222 2.75 -5.44 2.46
N LEU A 223 3.52 -6.40 2.98
CA LEU A 223 4.42 -6.17 4.11
C LEU A 223 5.52 -5.17 3.74
N VAL A 224 6.19 -5.34 2.60
CA VAL A 224 7.27 -4.45 2.15
C VAL A 224 6.77 -3.04 1.93
N PHE A 225 5.59 -2.86 1.31
CA PHE A 225 4.99 -1.53 1.12
C PHE A 225 4.72 -0.86 2.47
N GLY A 226 4.04 -1.55 3.39
CA GLY A 226 3.72 -1.05 4.72
C GLY A 226 4.96 -0.72 5.54
N MET A 227 5.97 -1.61 5.56
CA MET A 227 7.23 -1.40 6.28
C MET A 227 8.04 -0.22 5.75
N LEU A 228 8.12 -0.06 4.43
CA LEU A 228 8.80 1.09 3.84
C LEU A 228 8.09 2.39 4.15
N THR A 229 6.76 2.43 4.06
CA THR A 229 5.95 3.59 4.49
C THR A 229 6.20 3.93 5.95
N MET A 230 6.17 2.92 6.84
CA MET A 230 6.46 3.07 8.26
C MET A 230 7.88 3.60 8.52
N ALA A 231 8.89 3.06 7.84
CA ALA A 231 10.28 3.49 7.97
C ALA A 231 10.45 4.95 7.50
N PHE A 232 9.81 5.34 6.40
CA PHE A 232 9.83 6.73 5.94
C PHE A 232 9.13 7.66 6.93
N MET A 233 7.99 7.28 7.49
CA MET A 233 7.33 8.02 8.55
C MET A 233 8.22 8.18 9.78
N ALA A 234 8.92 7.12 10.20
CA ALA A 234 9.82 7.15 11.35
C ALA A 234 10.99 8.11 11.11
N ILE A 235 11.62 8.08 9.93
CA ILE A 235 12.72 8.97 9.56
C ILE A 235 12.25 10.42 9.49
N MET A 236 11.14 10.68 8.80
CA MET A 236 10.63 12.03 8.58
C MET A 236 10.10 12.70 9.85
N THR A 237 9.68 11.92 10.83
CA THR A 237 9.21 12.42 12.12
C THR A 237 10.35 12.62 13.14
N THR A 238 11.61 12.29 12.80
CA THR A 238 12.75 12.53 13.67
C THR A 238 13.19 14.01 13.57
N PRO A 239 13.20 14.76 14.70
CA PRO A 239 13.62 16.16 14.68
C PRO A 239 15.07 16.29 14.21
N HIS A 240 15.34 17.19 13.27
CA HIS A 240 16.68 17.62 12.92
C HIS A 240 17.15 18.69 13.91
N HIS A 241 17.40 18.31 15.16
CA HIS A 241 18.18 19.18 16.02
C HIS A 241 19.64 19.12 15.54
N HIS A 242 20.07 20.12 14.78
CA HIS A 242 21.45 20.56 14.85
C HIS A 242 21.73 20.86 16.31
N LYS A 243 22.53 20.00 16.95
CA LYS A 243 23.26 20.41 18.15
C LYS A 243 24.27 21.48 17.71
N GLU A 244 23.79 22.71 17.52
CA GLU A 244 24.67 23.87 17.60
C GLU A 244 25.14 23.93 19.05
N GLY A 245 26.46 23.63 19.23
CA GLY A 245 27.26 24.08 20.34
C GLY A 245 26.65 23.87 21.73
N VAL A 246 26.74 22.67 22.27
CA VAL A 246 27.01 22.59 23.71
C VAL A 246 28.49 22.98 23.86
N GLU A 247 28.76 24.29 24.00
CA GLU A 247 30.02 24.76 24.60
C GLU A 247 30.13 24.09 25.96
N ASP A 248 31.15 23.26 26.12
CA ASP A 248 31.51 22.64 27.41
C ASP A 248 31.82 23.78 28.40
N PRO A 249 31.04 23.93 29.51
CA PRO A 249 31.27 24.99 30.48
C PRO A 249 32.60 24.85 31.24
N ARG A 250 33.46 23.90 30.89
CA ARG A 250 34.70 23.57 31.59
C ARG A 250 35.99 24.12 30.95
N THR A 251 35.87 25.02 29.97
CA THR A 251 37.03 25.75 29.44
C THR A 251 36.96 27.22 29.84
N LYS A 252 36.93 27.50 31.17
CA LYS A 252 37.43 28.75 31.77
C LYS A 252 38.20 28.43 33.01
#